data_64ca03949f539f478268db387952ffb2
#
_entry.id   64ca03949f539f478268db387952ffb2
#
_cell.length_a   1.000
_cell.length_b   1.000
_cell.length_c   1.000
_cell.angle_alpha   90.00
_cell.angle_beta   90.00
_cell.angle_gamma   90.00
#
_symmetry.space_group_name_H-M   'P 1'
#
loop_
_entity.id
_entity.type
_entity.pdbx_description
1 polymer ?
#
loop_
_entity_poly.entity_id
_entity_poly.type
_entity_poly.pdbx_seq_one_letter_code
_entity_poly.pdbx_strand_id
1 'polypeptide(L)'
;DNVSILLRYENGTNAVINYFANGSKSYAKERIEVFAQEKVLILDNWRKLEGFGIKGFSKMKSTMDKGHKRQFALLNERMKKGGEPLISFGSIVNTMKASFACIQSLKENRWVEIE
;
A
#
# COMPACT_ATOMS: atom_id res chain seq x y z
N ASP A 1 -18.77 -0.60 -7.19
CA ASP A 1 -17.56 -1.44 -7.15
C ASP A 1 -16.29 -0.70 -7.59
N ASN A 2 -16.36 0.61 -7.86
CA ASN A 2 -15.23 1.45 -8.20
C ASN A 2 -15.14 2.59 -7.18
N VAL A 3 -13.94 2.88 -6.70
CA VAL A 3 -13.72 3.96 -5.75
C VAL A 3 -12.35 4.59 -5.94
N SER A 4 -12.29 5.91 -5.77
CA SER A 4 -11.04 6.66 -5.64
C SER A 4 -10.98 7.26 -4.23
N ILE A 5 -9.90 7.03 -3.54
CA ILE A 5 -9.66 7.50 -2.17
C ILE A 5 -8.48 8.45 -2.20
N LEU A 6 -8.66 9.63 -1.64
CA LEU A 6 -7.57 10.58 -1.41
C LEU A 6 -7.27 10.65 0.09
N LEU A 7 -6.03 10.39 0.46
CA LEU A 7 -5.52 10.50 1.82
C LEU A 7 -4.56 11.69 1.90
N ARG A 8 -4.70 12.46 2.98
CA ARG A 8 -3.77 13.54 3.33
C ARG A 8 -3.22 13.30 4.73
N TYR A 9 -1.92 13.34 4.87
CA TYR A 9 -1.23 13.14 6.14
C TYR A 9 -0.77 14.50 6.72
N GLU A 10 -0.64 14.58 8.03
CA GLU A 10 -0.19 15.79 8.74
C GLU A 10 1.18 16.30 8.24
N ASN A 11 2.08 15.41 7.87
CA ASN A 11 3.40 15.74 7.34
C ASN A 11 3.38 16.25 5.89
N GLY A 12 2.20 16.49 5.30
CA GLY A 12 2.03 16.96 3.93
C GLY A 12 2.06 15.87 2.86
N THR A 13 2.28 14.62 3.21
CA THR A 13 2.19 13.50 2.27
C THR A 13 0.75 13.33 1.78
N ASN A 14 0.58 13.06 0.50
CA ASN A 14 -0.71 12.69 -0.09
C ASN A 14 -0.61 11.29 -0.70
N ALA A 15 -1.69 10.53 -0.63
CA ALA A 15 -1.81 9.27 -1.33
C ALA A 15 -3.16 9.17 -2.05
N VAL A 16 -3.15 8.58 -3.24
CA VAL A 16 -4.36 8.29 -4.02
C VAL A 16 -4.44 6.79 -4.20
N ILE A 17 -5.58 6.21 -3.86
CA ILE A 17 -5.85 4.79 -4.06
C ILE A 17 -7.04 4.69 -5.01
N ASN A 18 -6.83 4.09 -6.17
CA ASN A 18 -7.88 3.78 -7.12
C ASN A 18 -8.16 2.28 -7.10
N TYR A 19 -9.41 1.92 -6.87
CA TYR A 19 -9.88 0.55 -6.97
C TYR A 19 -10.97 0.45 -8.02
N PHE A 20 -10.71 -0.31 -9.08
CA PHE A 20 -11.63 -0.49 -10.21
C PHE A 20 -11.90 -1.98 -10.44
N ALA A 21 -13.10 -2.44 -10.09
CA ALA A 21 -13.50 -3.84 -10.22
C ALA A 21 -13.92 -4.22 -11.66
N ASN A 22 -14.14 -3.24 -12.53
CA ASN A 22 -14.64 -3.41 -13.90
C ASN A 22 -13.53 -3.51 -14.96
N GLY A 23 -12.25 -3.60 -14.54
CA GLY A 23 -11.12 -3.71 -15.46
C GLY A 23 -11.03 -5.06 -16.17
N SER A 24 -10.31 -5.09 -17.29
CA SER A 24 -10.00 -6.32 -18.01
C SER A 24 -9.07 -7.22 -17.20
N LYS A 25 -9.36 -8.54 -17.19
CA LYS A 25 -8.50 -9.55 -16.55
C LYS A 25 -7.11 -9.68 -17.18
N SER A 26 -6.91 -9.17 -18.38
CA SER A 26 -5.60 -9.14 -19.06
C SER A 26 -4.72 -7.96 -18.65
N TYR A 27 -5.28 -6.98 -17.95
CA TYR A 27 -4.53 -5.83 -17.43
C TYR A 27 -3.82 -6.18 -16.10
N ALA A 28 -2.67 -5.57 -15.86
CA ALA A 28 -1.94 -5.74 -14.59
C ALA A 28 -2.80 -5.29 -13.41
N LYS A 29 -2.90 -6.14 -12.39
CA LYS A 29 -3.86 -5.95 -11.31
C LYS A 29 -3.47 -4.84 -10.33
N GLU A 30 -2.18 -4.73 -10.01
CA GLU A 30 -1.70 -3.78 -9.01
C GLU A 30 -0.56 -2.94 -9.58
N ARG A 31 -0.62 -1.63 -9.34
CA ARG A 31 0.43 -0.68 -9.66
C ARG A 31 0.59 0.31 -8.51
N ILE A 32 1.83 0.53 -8.07
CA ILE A 32 2.17 1.51 -7.04
C ILE A 32 3.22 2.45 -7.58
N GLU A 33 2.99 3.74 -7.45
CA GLU A 33 3.95 4.78 -7.79
C GLU A 33 4.25 5.61 -6.54
N VAL A 34 5.52 5.84 -6.26
CA VAL A 34 5.97 6.64 -5.12
C VAL A 34 6.88 7.74 -5.62
N PHE A 35 6.54 8.98 -5.29
CA PHE A 35 7.28 10.19 -5.61
C PHE A 35 7.84 10.79 -4.33
N ALA A 36 9.14 10.86 -4.17
CA ALA A 36 9.79 11.44 -3.00
C ALA A 36 11.21 11.91 -3.33
N GLN A 37 11.59 13.10 -2.84
CA GLN A 37 12.97 13.58 -2.94
C GLN A 37 13.56 13.51 -4.36
N GLU A 38 12.84 14.00 -5.35
CA GLU A 38 13.22 13.97 -6.78
C GLU A 38 13.43 12.56 -7.35
N LYS A 39 12.93 11.55 -6.68
CA LYS A 39 12.99 10.14 -7.07
C LYS A 39 11.60 9.59 -7.31
N VAL A 40 11.52 8.63 -8.23
CA VAL A 40 10.28 7.89 -8.50
C VAL A 40 10.56 6.40 -8.40
N LEU A 41 9.69 5.67 -7.72
CA LEU A 41 9.63 4.22 -7.73
C LEU A 41 8.29 3.76 -8.33
N ILE A 42 8.34 2.80 -9.24
CA ILE A 42 7.15 2.19 -9.84
C ILE A 42 7.19 0.69 -9.62
N LEU A 43 6.25 0.18 -8.85
CA LEU A 43 6.02 -1.25 -8.70
C LEU A 43 4.87 -1.68 -9.63
N ASP A 44 5.17 -2.57 -10.55
CA ASP A 44 4.20 -3.11 -11.51
C ASP A 44 3.93 -4.60 -11.21
N ASN A 45 2.70 -4.87 -10.80
CA ASN A 45 2.11 -6.19 -10.60
C ASN A 45 2.98 -7.17 -9.78
N TRP A 46 3.74 -6.68 -8.80
CA TRP A 46 4.67 -7.46 -7.96
C TRP A 46 5.74 -8.25 -8.75
N ARG A 47 6.00 -7.82 -9.99
CA ARG A 47 6.94 -8.48 -10.91
C ARG A 47 8.08 -7.58 -11.37
N LYS A 48 7.85 -6.28 -11.36
CA LYS A 48 8.80 -5.31 -11.87
C LYS A 48 8.83 -4.10 -10.93
N LEU A 49 10.01 -3.70 -10.54
CA LEU A 49 10.27 -2.43 -9.84
C LEU A 49 11.19 -1.59 -10.71
N GLU A 50 10.81 -0.36 -10.97
CA GLU A 50 11.62 0.63 -11.69
C GLU A 50 11.93 1.81 -10.77
N GLY A 51 13.15 2.33 -10.85
CA GLY A 51 13.59 3.49 -10.11
C GLY A 51 14.14 4.58 -11.03
N PHE A 52 13.73 5.80 -10.79
CA PHE A 52 14.20 6.99 -11.52
C PHE A 52 14.83 7.94 -10.51
N GLY A 53 15.94 8.58 -10.87
CA GLY A 53 16.70 9.46 -9.98
C GLY A 53 17.41 8.74 -8.82
N ILE A 54 17.53 7.41 -8.85
CA ILE A 54 18.15 6.61 -7.79
C ILE A 54 19.53 6.12 -8.24
N LYS A 55 20.59 6.60 -7.59
CA LYS A 55 21.96 6.20 -7.92
C LYS A 55 22.14 4.70 -7.66
N GLY A 56 22.62 3.97 -8.67
CA GLY A 56 22.92 2.53 -8.57
C GLY A 56 21.71 1.61 -8.69
N PHE A 57 20.50 2.15 -8.91
CA PHE A 57 19.30 1.34 -9.12
C PHE A 57 18.43 1.92 -10.25
N SER A 58 18.07 1.09 -11.20
CA SER A 58 17.15 1.48 -12.28
C SER A 58 15.97 0.50 -12.43
N LYS A 59 16.22 -0.81 -12.24
CA LYS A 59 15.20 -1.83 -12.49
C LYS A 59 15.51 -3.13 -11.79
N MET A 60 14.46 -3.79 -11.30
CA MET A 60 14.46 -5.17 -10.81
C MET A 60 13.27 -5.92 -11.40
N LYS A 61 13.46 -7.19 -11.74
CA LYS A 61 12.36 -8.09 -12.14
C LYS A 61 12.42 -9.34 -11.27
N SER A 62 11.24 -9.89 -10.94
CA SER A 62 11.10 -11.14 -10.22
C SER A 62 9.86 -11.90 -10.69
N THR A 63 9.72 -13.14 -10.26
CA THR A 63 8.42 -13.83 -10.27
C THR A 63 7.45 -13.12 -9.32
N MET A 64 6.15 -13.22 -9.59
CA MET A 64 5.15 -12.62 -8.69
C MET A 64 5.26 -13.26 -7.29
N ASP A 65 5.60 -12.42 -6.31
CA ASP A 65 5.61 -12.80 -4.89
C ASP A 65 5.01 -11.66 -4.06
N LYS A 66 3.86 -11.92 -3.43
CA LYS A 66 3.19 -11.00 -2.50
C LYS A 66 3.63 -11.16 -1.05
N GLY A 67 4.67 -11.95 -0.81
CA GLY A 67 5.28 -12.12 0.49
C GLY A 67 4.54 -13.04 1.47
N HIS A 68 3.46 -13.72 1.06
CA HIS A 68 2.66 -14.55 1.98
C HIS A 68 3.49 -15.61 2.70
N LYS A 69 4.32 -16.36 1.95
CA LYS A 69 5.20 -17.38 2.55
C LYS A 69 6.14 -16.78 3.59
N ARG A 70 6.74 -15.64 3.27
CA ARG A 70 7.65 -14.94 4.18
C ARG A 70 6.93 -14.41 5.41
N GLN A 71 5.73 -13.85 5.24
CA GLN A 71 4.90 -13.35 6.34
C GLN A 71 4.61 -14.46 7.35
N PHE A 72 4.15 -15.62 6.91
CA PHE A 72 3.86 -16.75 7.80
C PHE A 72 5.12 -17.33 8.46
N ALA A 73 6.24 -17.38 7.74
CA ALA A 73 7.51 -17.81 8.32
C ALA A 73 7.95 -16.88 9.46
N LEU A 74 7.88 -15.57 9.25
CA LEU A 74 8.22 -14.56 10.26
C LEU A 74 7.23 -14.60 11.45
N LEU A 75 5.94 -14.76 11.19
CA LEU A 75 4.94 -14.90 12.24
C LEU A 75 5.25 -16.11 13.14
N ASN A 76 5.51 -17.27 12.54
CA ASN A 76 5.87 -18.48 13.27
C ASN A 76 7.17 -18.31 14.08
N GLU A 77 8.17 -17.63 13.53
CA GLU A 77 9.39 -17.30 14.24
C GLU A 77 9.12 -16.42 15.47
N ARG A 78 8.28 -15.36 15.32
CA ARG A 78 7.90 -14.47 16.42
C ARG A 78 7.09 -15.20 17.50
N MET A 79 6.18 -16.08 17.11
CA MET A 79 5.42 -16.89 18.07
C MET A 79 6.31 -17.80 18.90
N LYS A 80 7.39 -18.34 18.32
CA LYS A 80 8.32 -19.24 19.03
C LYS A 80 9.35 -18.51 19.89
N LYS A 81 9.88 -17.39 19.41
CA LYS A 81 11.01 -16.67 20.03
C LYS A 81 10.56 -15.44 20.83
N GLY A 82 9.31 -15.02 20.67
CA GLY A 82 8.84 -13.72 21.16
C GLY A 82 9.33 -12.55 20.30
N GLY A 83 9.08 -11.34 20.77
CA GLY A 83 9.46 -10.08 20.14
C GLY A 83 8.26 -9.29 19.67
N GLU A 84 8.52 -8.12 19.06
CA GLU A 84 7.49 -7.23 18.55
C GLU A 84 6.65 -7.87 17.43
N PRO A 85 5.34 -7.59 17.36
CA PRO A 85 4.49 -8.08 16.30
C PRO A 85 4.97 -7.58 14.93
N LEU A 86 4.70 -8.33 13.87
CA LEU A 86 5.08 -7.94 12.49
C LEU A 86 4.45 -6.62 12.06
N ILE A 87 3.26 -6.34 12.54
CA ILE A 87 2.52 -5.09 12.34
C ILE A 87 2.00 -4.68 13.71
N SER A 88 2.25 -3.46 14.14
CA SER A 88 1.77 -2.96 15.43
C SER A 88 0.24 -2.93 15.48
N PHE A 89 -0.34 -3.21 16.64
CA PHE A 89 -1.79 -3.13 16.83
C PHE A 89 -2.35 -1.76 16.47
N GLY A 90 -1.64 -0.68 16.87
CA GLY A 90 -2.02 0.69 16.51
C GLY A 90 -2.11 0.91 15.00
N SER A 91 -1.15 0.37 14.22
CA SER A 91 -1.18 0.45 12.75
C SER A 91 -2.38 -0.30 12.16
N ILE A 92 -2.73 -1.47 12.70
CA ILE A 92 -3.91 -2.22 12.28
C ILE A 92 -5.19 -1.43 12.55
N VAL A 93 -5.33 -0.88 13.77
CA VAL A 93 -6.49 -0.07 14.16
C VAL A 93 -6.61 1.17 13.27
N ASN A 94 -5.49 1.89 13.03
CA ASN A 94 -5.49 3.08 12.16
C ASN A 94 -5.93 2.74 10.72
N THR A 95 -5.46 1.63 10.17
CA THR A 95 -5.88 1.18 8.83
C THR A 95 -7.38 0.85 8.79
N MET A 96 -7.92 0.23 9.84
CA MET A 96 -9.37 -0.04 9.94
C MET A 96 -10.18 1.25 10.06
N LYS A 97 -9.75 2.20 10.90
CA LYS A 97 -10.37 3.53 10.99
C LYS A 97 -10.38 4.24 9.64
N ALA A 98 -9.27 4.21 8.90
CA ALA A 98 -9.18 4.77 7.57
C ALA A 98 -10.21 4.13 6.60
N SER A 99 -10.39 2.82 6.65
CA SER A 99 -11.38 2.12 5.84
C SER A 99 -12.81 2.57 6.14
N PHE A 100 -13.15 2.76 7.41
CA PHE A 100 -14.47 3.26 7.82
C PHE A 100 -14.65 4.74 7.45
N ALA A 101 -13.61 5.56 7.61
CA ALA A 101 -13.62 6.96 7.21
C ALA A 101 -13.85 7.14 5.71
N CYS A 102 -13.33 6.25 4.86
CA CYS A 102 -13.62 6.26 3.42
C CYS A 102 -15.12 6.09 3.14
N ILE A 103 -15.79 5.16 3.82
CA ILE A 103 -17.23 4.95 3.66
C ILE A 103 -18.03 6.16 4.17
N GLN A 104 -17.61 6.72 5.29
CA GLN A 104 -18.23 7.92 5.85
C GLN A 104 -18.06 9.12 4.93
N SER A 105 -16.85 9.36 4.43
CA SER A 105 -16.54 10.43 3.46
C SER A 105 -17.40 10.33 2.20
N LEU A 106 -17.58 9.12 1.68
CA LEU A 106 -18.44 8.88 0.51
C LEU A 106 -19.92 9.20 0.78
N LYS A 107 -20.43 8.83 1.96
CA LYS A 107 -21.83 9.09 2.35
C LYS A 107 -22.10 10.56 2.64
N GLU A 108 -21.17 11.22 3.29
CA GLU A 108 -21.30 12.60 3.76
C GLU A 108 -20.75 13.64 2.78
N ASN A 109 -20.07 13.18 1.73
CA ASN A 109 -19.44 14.02 0.69
C ASN A 109 -18.51 15.11 1.29
N ARG A 110 -17.69 14.72 2.26
CA ARG A 110 -16.72 15.59 2.95
C ARG A 110 -15.45 14.85 3.33
N TRP A 111 -14.43 15.60 3.71
CA TRP A 111 -13.26 15.07 4.39
C TRP A 111 -13.64 14.52 5.78
N VAL A 112 -13.06 13.39 6.15
CA VAL A 112 -13.20 12.78 7.47
C VAL A 112 -11.81 12.64 8.09
N GLU A 113 -11.66 13.19 9.29
CA GLU A 113 -10.44 13.09 10.08
C GLU A 113 -10.34 11.70 10.71
N ILE A 114 -9.12 11.15 10.79
CA ILE A 114 -8.82 9.84 11.35
C ILE A 114 -8.01 10.05 12.63
N GLU A 115 -8.68 9.94 13.76
CA GLU A 115 -8.09 10.06 15.10
C GLU A 115 -7.52 8.71 15.62
#